data_665bbf2a3e4710bf9feec1226f2cd4f4
#
_entry.id   665bbf2a3e4710bf9feec1226f2cd4f4
#
_cell.length_a   1.000
_cell.length_b   1.000
_cell.length_c   1.000
_cell.angle_alpha   90.00
_cell.angle_beta   90.00
_cell.angle_gamma   90.00
#
_symmetry.space_group_name_H-M   'P 1'
#
loop_
_entity.id
_entity.type
_entity.pdbx_description
1 polymer ?
#
loop_
_entity_poly.entity_id
_entity_poly.type
_entity_poly.pdbx_seq_one_letter_code
_entity_poly.pdbx_strand_id
1 'polypeptide(L)'
;MTQSPLPATDHVTMPVAGRLAPHATRADQVAHIAEAARQIRIQDLKLVHHAGAGHIGGDLSAADILATLYGAVLNISPDTVDDPERDRFILSKGHVAGILYTTLAAFGFLPVEELATFLQPLSALNGHPNRKKVRGVEANTGPLGHGLPIAVGHALSAKLDVSRRQTYVLVGDGELQEGSNWEAMMAASQHELDRLTVIVDRNRLQQGATVRETNDLEPLDQKATAFGFAVAEVNGHDHGELLDVLSSVPIRPGKPTFVIAHTHKGHPISFMSNNAAWHHRVPSSEELQHALSELDAA
;
A
#
# COMPACT_ATOMS: atom_id res chain seq x y z
N MET A 1 35.04 -2.75 -0.45
CA MET A 1 35.00 -2.88 1.01
C MET A 1 33.84 -3.82 1.32
N THR A 2 34.14 -5.04 1.69
CA THR A 2 33.17 -6.06 2.06
C THR A 2 32.64 -5.71 3.44
N GLN A 3 31.38 -5.23 3.52
CA GLN A 3 30.72 -5.13 4.82
C GLN A 3 30.55 -6.55 5.37
N SER A 4 31.07 -6.77 6.61
CA SER A 4 30.75 -7.99 7.34
C SER A 4 29.22 -8.11 7.48
N PRO A 5 28.66 -9.32 7.28
CA PRO A 5 27.26 -9.54 7.58
C PRO A 5 27.02 -9.24 9.07
N LEU A 6 26.00 -8.44 9.37
CA LEU A 6 25.53 -8.22 10.73
C LEU A 6 25.24 -9.59 11.38
N PRO A 7 25.49 -9.74 12.69
CA PRO A 7 25.23 -11.01 13.36
C PRO A 7 23.74 -11.37 13.22
N ALA A 8 23.47 -12.63 12.93
CA ALA A 8 22.16 -13.22 12.65
C ALA A 8 21.17 -13.24 13.85
N THR A 9 21.30 -12.35 14.82
CA THR A 9 20.60 -12.40 16.10
C THR A 9 19.65 -11.24 16.37
N ASP A 10 19.55 -10.24 15.50
CA ASP A 10 18.38 -9.34 15.54
C ASP A 10 17.24 -10.00 14.77
N HIS A 11 16.70 -11.07 15.37
CA HIS A 11 15.51 -11.74 14.87
C HIS A 11 14.41 -10.69 14.66
N VAL A 12 13.90 -10.63 13.42
CA VAL A 12 12.72 -9.88 13.05
C VAL A 12 11.57 -10.42 13.89
N THR A 13 11.39 -9.87 15.08
CA THR A 13 10.24 -10.18 15.94
C THR A 13 9.21 -9.09 15.73
N MET A 14 8.13 -9.44 15.09
CA MET A 14 6.97 -8.57 14.89
C MET A 14 5.77 -9.25 15.50
N PRO A 15 5.03 -8.60 16.40
CA PRO A 15 3.75 -9.13 16.83
C PRO A 15 2.82 -9.24 15.63
N VAL A 16 2.19 -10.38 15.45
CA VAL A 16 1.13 -10.52 14.44
C VAL A 16 -0.06 -9.71 14.94
N ALA A 17 -0.38 -8.63 14.23
CA ALA A 17 -1.44 -7.71 14.62
C ALA A 17 -2.82 -8.40 14.55
N GLY A 18 -3.00 -9.30 13.59
CA GLY A 18 -4.27 -9.96 13.37
C GLY A 18 -5.40 -8.96 13.03
N ARG A 19 -6.58 -9.49 12.82
CA ARG A 19 -7.79 -8.68 12.61
C ARG A 19 -8.55 -8.54 13.93
N LEU A 20 -9.05 -7.35 14.23
CA LEU A 20 -9.89 -7.14 15.40
C LEU A 20 -11.20 -7.93 15.34
N ALA A 21 -11.76 -8.22 16.53
CA ALA A 21 -13.06 -8.85 16.63
C ALA A 21 -14.15 -8.00 15.93
N PRO A 22 -15.18 -8.64 15.33
CA PRO A 22 -16.23 -7.94 14.58
C PRO A 22 -17.02 -6.86 15.33
N HIS A 23 -16.90 -6.81 16.64
CA HIS A 23 -17.62 -5.87 17.53
C HIS A 23 -16.70 -4.81 18.14
N ALA A 24 -15.47 -4.67 17.66
CA ALA A 24 -14.55 -3.62 18.15
C ALA A 24 -15.15 -2.23 17.86
N THR A 25 -15.03 -1.32 18.80
CA THR A 25 -15.47 0.06 18.59
C THR A 25 -14.62 0.75 17.52
N ARG A 26 -15.15 1.83 16.93
CA ARG A 26 -14.35 2.63 15.99
C ARG A 26 -13.03 3.11 16.62
N ALA A 27 -13.05 3.51 17.89
CA ALA A 27 -11.85 3.93 18.60
C ALA A 27 -10.83 2.79 18.72
N ASP A 28 -11.28 1.57 19.05
CA ASP A 28 -10.41 0.39 19.12
C ASP A 28 -9.83 0.05 17.72
N GLN A 29 -10.63 0.18 16.66
CA GLN A 29 -10.18 -0.06 15.30
C GLN A 29 -9.09 0.95 14.90
N VAL A 30 -9.29 2.24 15.16
CA VAL A 30 -8.31 3.30 14.88
C VAL A 30 -7.01 3.08 15.65
N ALA A 31 -7.10 2.75 16.95
CA ALA A 31 -5.92 2.47 17.76
C ALA A 31 -5.15 1.23 17.27
N HIS A 32 -5.87 0.19 16.87
CA HIS A 32 -5.27 -1.02 16.30
C HIS A 32 -4.56 -0.74 14.96
N ILE A 33 -5.20 0.02 14.07
CA ILE A 33 -4.61 0.42 12.78
C ILE A 33 -3.34 1.24 13.01
N ALA A 34 -3.38 2.19 13.95
CA ALA A 34 -2.23 3.05 14.27
C ALA A 34 -1.03 2.21 14.75
N GLU A 35 -1.25 1.28 15.68
CA GLU A 35 -0.18 0.40 16.16
C GLU A 35 0.32 -0.54 15.07
N ALA A 36 -0.57 -1.11 14.24
CA ALA A 36 -0.18 -1.93 13.10
C ALA A 36 0.68 -1.12 12.10
N ALA A 37 0.29 0.09 11.76
CA ALA A 37 1.04 0.98 10.87
C ALA A 37 2.43 1.31 11.43
N ARG A 38 2.53 1.56 12.75
CA ARG A 38 3.81 1.78 13.44
C ARG A 38 4.71 0.56 13.34
N GLN A 39 4.21 -0.65 13.64
CA GLN A 39 4.97 -1.89 13.57
C GLN A 39 5.41 -2.21 12.14
N ILE A 40 4.54 -2.03 11.16
CA ILE A 40 4.84 -2.21 9.74
C ILE A 40 6.01 -1.31 9.33
N ARG A 41 6.01 -0.01 9.71
CA ARG A 41 7.09 0.93 9.42
C ARG A 41 8.42 0.53 10.08
N ILE A 42 8.38 0.10 11.34
CA ILE A 42 9.58 -0.38 12.07
C ILE A 42 10.22 -1.54 11.32
N GLN A 43 9.41 -2.52 10.90
CA GLN A 43 9.92 -3.69 10.20
C GLN A 43 10.41 -3.37 8.79
N ASP A 44 9.73 -2.47 8.08
CA ASP A 44 10.13 -2.07 6.75
C ASP A 44 11.45 -1.28 6.74
N LEU A 45 11.66 -0.40 7.71
CA LEU A 45 12.94 0.28 7.91
C LEU A 45 14.09 -0.71 8.13
N LYS A 46 13.89 -1.72 8.98
CA LYS A 46 14.85 -2.79 9.23
C LYS A 46 15.08 -3.64 7.99
N LEU A 47 14.01 -3.99 7.28
CA LEU A 47 14.02 -4.79 6.06
C LEU A 47 14.83 -4.12 4.96
N VAL A 48 14.56 -2.85 4.66
CA VAL A 48 15.27 -2.08 3.62
C VAL A 48 16.73 -1.86 4.01
N HIS A 49 17.01 -1.55 5.28
CA HIS A 49 18.39 -1.42 5.79
C HIS A 49 19.18 -2.73 5.66
N HIS A 50 18.60 -3.85 6.06
CA HIS A 50 19.23 -5.17 5.98
C HIS A 50 19.50 -5.59 4.53
N ALA A 51 18.53 -5.38 3.66
CA ALA A 51 18.64 -5.73 2.24
C ALA A 51 19.64 -4.83 1.48
N GLY A 52 19.93 -3.64 1.98
CA GLY A 52 20.77 -2.66 1.30
C GLY A 52 20.16 -2.07 0.05
N ALA A 53 18.82 -2.25 -0.15
CA ALA A 53 18.06 -1.74 -1.27
C ALA A 53 16.56 -1.68 -0.92
N GLY A 54 15.83 -0.74 -1.55
CA GLY A 54 14.38 -0.57 -1.36
C GLY A 54 13.92 0.82 -1.74
N HIS A 55 12.63 1.12 -1.49
CA HIS A 55 12.00 2.40 -1.84
C HIS A 55 11.35 3.03 -0.60
N ILE A 56 12.14 3.16 0.48
CA ILE A 56 11.67 3.48 1.84
C ILE A 56 10.72 4.68 1.91
N GLY A 57 10.97 5.76 1.15
CA GLY A 57 10.10 6.92 1.18
C GLY A 57 8.67 6.63 0.70
N GLY A 58 8.54 5.83 -0.35
CA GLY A 58 7.25 5.38 -0.90
C GLY A 58 6.62 4.25 -0.10
N ASP A 59 7.43 3.43 0.57
CA ASP A 59 7.00 2.41 1.52
C ASP A 59 6.29 3.09 2.71
N LEU A 60 6.97 4.03 3.37
CA LEU A 60 6.45 4.72 4.55
C LEU A 60 5.18 5.54 4.28
N SER A 61 5.02 6.15 3.09
CA SER A 61 3.80 6.89 2.75
C SER A 61 2.57 5.99 2.61
N ALA A 62 2.76 4.72 2.22
CA ALA A 62 1.68 3.76 2.01
C ALA A 62 1.26 3.00 3.29
N ALA A 63 2.05 3.08 4.37
CA ALA A 63 1.87 2.24 5.56
C ALA A 63 0.49 2.36 6.21
N ASP A 64 -0.04 3.59 6.38
CA ASP A 64 -1.35 3.83 7.02
C ASP A 64 -2.50 3.28 6.17
N ILE A 65 -2.39 3.46 4.85
CA ILE A 65 -3.38 2.94 3.88
C ILE A 65 -3.42 1.40 3.96
N LEU A 66 -2.24 0.75 3.95
CA LEU A 66 -2.15 -0.70 4.02
C LEU A 66 -2.60 -1.26 5.37
N ALA A 67 -2.19 -0.61 6.47
CA ALA A 67 -2.64 -1.00 7.80
C ALA A 67 -4.16 -0.90 7.95
N THR A 68 -4.78 0.16 7.39
CA THR A 68 -6.24 0.32 7.40
C THR A 68 -6.93 -0.75 6.58
N LEU A 69 -6.44 -1.02 5.37
CA LEU A 69 -7.02 -2.03 4.48
C LEU A 69 -6.97 -3.42 5.12
N TYR A 70 -5.80 -3.88 5.55
CA TYR A 70 -5.64 -5.24 6.09
C TYR A 70 -6.16 -5.38 7.52
N GLY A 71 -6.07 -4.32 8.33
CA GLY A 71 -6.50 -4.34 9.74
C GLY A 71 -8.00 -4.27 9.94
N ALA A 72 -8.73 -3.59 9.03
CA ALA A 72 -10.15 -3.32 9.28
C ALA A 72 -11.08 -3.46 8.07
N VAL A 73 -10.62 -3.18 6.84
CA VAL A 73 -11.49 -3.03 5.67
C VAL A 73 -11.63 -4.31 4.85
N LEU A 74 -10.50 -4.87 4.38
CA LEU A 74 -10.52 -6.03 3.46
C LEU A 74 -11.17 -7.26 4.10
N ASN A 75 -12.08 -7.89 3.37
CA ASN A 75 -12.59 -9.22 3.73
C ASN A 75 -11.62 -10.29 3.24
N ILE A 76 -10.48 -10.42 3.93
CA ILE A 76 -9.45 -11.42 3.68
C ILE A 76 -8.72 -11.75 4.98
N SER A 77 -8.30 -13.01 5.12
CA SER A 77 -7.42 -13.49 6.19
C SER A 77 -6.48 -14.57 5.65
N PRO A 78 -5.45 -14.97 6.39
CA PRO A 78 -4.61 -16.12 6.01
C PRO A 78 -5.42 -17.38 5.72
N ASP A 79 -6.51 -17.61 6.46
CA ASP A 79 -7.36 -18.81 6.30
C ASP A 79 -8.28 -18.70 5.08
N THR A 80 -8.65 -17.50 4.67
CA THR A 80 -9.57 -17.24 3.54
C THR A 80 -8.87 -16.73 2.28
N VAL A 81 -7.54 -16.73 2.24
CA VAL A 81 -6.77 -16.19 1.11
C VAL A 81 -7.05 -16.91 -0.24
N ASP A 82 -7.56 -18.13 -0.20
CA ASP A 82 -7.92 -18.91 -1.38
C ASP A 82 -9.44 -18.87 -1.67
N ASP A 83 -10.25 -18.19 -0.83
CA ASP A 83 -11.68 -18.03 -1.04
C ASP A 83 -11.93 -17.17 -2.29
N PRO A 84 -12.72 -17.61 -3.28
CA PRO A 84 -13.07 -16.82 -4.44
C PRO A 84 -13.86 -15.54 -4.10
N GLU A 85 -14.62 -15.54 -3.01
CA GLU A 85 -15.44 -14.41 -2.58
C GLU A 85 -14.71 -13.38 -1.71
N ARG A 86 -13.44 -13.61 -1.38
CA ARG A 86 -12.63 -12.63 -0.67
C ARG A 86 -12.38 -11.36 -1.49
N ASP A 87 -12.14 -10.25 -0.84
CA ASP A 87 -11.72 -9.01 -1.49
C ASP A 87 -10.35 -9.16 -2.16
N ARG A 88 -10.08 -8.28 -3.11
CA ARG A 88 -8.82 -8.23 -3.87
C ARG A 88 -8.11 -6.92 -3.59
N PHE A 89 -6.83 -7.00 -3.29
CA PHE A 89 -5.97 -5.83 -3.17
C PHE A 89 -4.78 -5.91 -4.13
N ILE A 90 -4.58 -4.87 -4.93
CA ILE A 90 -3.48 -4.78 -5.89
C ILE A 90 -2.61 -3.58 -5.54
N LEU A 91 -1.33 -3.85 -5.26
CA LEU A 91 -0.32 -2.80 -5.11
C LEU A 91 0.20 -2.44 -6.50
N SER A 92 -0.35 -1.40 -7.15
CA SER A 92 0.05 -0.99 -8.50
C SER A 92 1.44 -0.34 -8.50
N LYS A 93 1.73 0.52 -7.52
CA LYS A 93 3.09 1.04 -7.26
C LYS A 93 4.00 -0.08 -6.71
N GLY A 94 4.25 -1.10 -7.52
CA GLY A 94 4.89 -2.35 -7.13
C GLY A 94 6.33 -2.23 -6.62
N HIS A 95 6.99 -1.09 -6.85
CA HIS A 95 8.32 -0.79 -6.32
C HIS A 95 8.36 -0.68 -4.79
N VAL A 96 7.22 -0.40 -4.14
CA VAL A 96 7.10 -0.41 -2.68
C VAL A 96 6.71 -1.81 -2.15
N ALA A 97 7.39 -2.83 -2.64
CA ALA A 97 7.14 -4.23 -2.28
C ALA A 97 7.48 -4.51 -0.81
N GLY A 98 8.46 -3.82 -0.23
CA GLY A 98 8.88 -3.97 1.17
C GLY A 98 7.72 -3.79 2.12
N ILE A 99 7.01 -2.65 1.99
CA ILE A 99 5.88 -2.36 2.87
C ILE A 99 4.71 -3.34 2.68
N LEU A 100 4.50 -3.89 1.47
CA LEU A 100 3.51 -4.93 1.27
C LEU A 100 3.88 -6.21 2.01
N TYR A 101 5.14 -6.65 1.92
CA TYR A 101 5.58 -7.87 2.59
C TYR A 101 5.55 -7.74 4.11
N THR A 102 5.96 -6.60 4.65
CA THR A 102 5.84 -6.32 6.09
C THR A 102 4.39 -6.25 6.54
N THR A 103 3.49 -5.71 5.71
CA THR A 103 2.04 -5.76 5.96
C THR A 103 1.52 -7.19 5.95
N LEU A 104 1.85 -7.99 4.95
CA LEU A 104 1.43 -9.39 4.88
C LEU A 104 1.93 -10.20 6.08
N ALA A 105 3.17 -9.94 6.53
CA ALA A 105 3.71 -10.56 7.73
C ALA A 105 2.97 -10.09 9.00
N ALA A 106 2.68 -8.79 9.12
CA ALA A 106 1.92 -8.22 10.24
C ALA A 106 0.55 -8.86 10.42
N PHE A 107 -0.10 -9.24 9.33
CA PHE A 107 -1.43 -9.85 9.34
C PHE A 107 -1.40 -11.38 9.13
N GLY A 108 -0.22 -12.02 9.24
CA GLY A 108 -0.07 -13.48 9.30
C GLY A 108 -0.15 -14.22 7.95
N PHE A 109 -0.14 -13.51 6.82
CA PHE A 109 -0.10 -14.15 5.48
C PHE A 109 1.28 -14.69 5.13
N LEU A 110 2.31 -14.19 5.79
CA LEU A 110 3.72 -14.49 5.56
C LEU A 110 4.40 -14.71 6.93
N PRO A 111 5.20 -15.75 7.11
CA PRO A 111 6.03 -15.90 8.29
C PRO A 111 6.98 -14.70 8.46
N VAL A 112 7.04 -14.12 9.65
CA VAL A 112 7.83 -12.91 9.91
C VAL A 112 9.30 -13.12 9.61
N GLU A 113 9.82 -14.30 9.88
CA GLU A 113 11.21 -14.70 9.62
C GLU A 113 11.58 -14.69 8.13
N GLU A 114 10.62 -14.84 7.22
CA GLU A 114 10.87 -14.75 5.78
C GLU A 114 11.27 -13.33 5.34
N LEU A 115 10.88 -12.31 6.10
CA LEU A 115 11.28 -10.93 5.80
C LEU A 115 12.79 -10.74 5.69
N ALA A 116 13.58 -11.50 6.47
CA ALA A 116 15.04 -11.48 6.39
C ALA A 116 15.61 -11.92 5.03
N THR A 117 14.78 -12.55 4.18
CA THR A 117 15.18 -12.99 2.84
C THR A 117 14.91 -11.97 1.74
N PHE A 118 14.34 -10.80 2.08
CA PHE A 118 14.01 -9.77 1.09
C PHE A 118 15.21 -9.42 0.21
N LEU A 119 15.02 -9.44 -1.12
CA LEU A 119 16.03 -9.21 -2.15
C LEU A 119 17.23 -10.19 -2.12
N GLN A 120 17.18 -11.25 -1.32
CA GLN A 120 18.23 -12.27 -1.34
C GLN A 120 18.08 -13.17 -2.58
N PRO A 121 19.18 -13.75 -3.10
CA PRO A 121 19.11 -14.71 -4.19
C PRO A 121 18.13 -15.85 -3.87
N LEU A 122 17.28 -16.20 -4.84
CA LEU A 122 16.28 -17.25 -4.75
C LEU A 122 15.10 -16.99 -3.79
N SER A 123 15.07 -15.84 -3.10
CA SER A 123 13.94 -15.47 -2.25
C SER A 123 12.64 -15.31 -3.05
N ALA A 124 11.51 -15.59 -2.39
CA ALA A 124 10.19 -15.26 -2.88
C ALA A 124 9.94 -13.73 -2.84
N LEU A 125 10.58 -13.03 -1.89
CA LEU A 125 10.40 -11.62 -1.60
C LEU A 125 11.27 -10.76 -2.53
N ASN A 126 10.82 -10.59 -3.76
CA ASN A 126 11.51 -9.79 -4.77
C ASN A 126 11.24 -8.29 -4.56
N GLY A 127 12.02 -7.42 -5.22
CA GLY A 127 11.81 -5.96 -5.23
C GLY A 127 10.50 -5.51 -5.89
N HIS A 128 9.77 -6.42 -6.50
CA HIS A 128 8.40 -6.24 -7.02
C HIS A 128 7.54 -7.47 -6.67
N PRO A 129 6.25 -7.31 -6.34
CA PRO A 129 5.41 -8.41 -5.90
C PRO A 129 5.21 -9.49 -6.97
N ASN A 130 5.21 -10.75 -6.55
CA ASN A 130 4.96 -11.88 -7.43
C ASN A 130 3.90 -12.82 -6.84
N ARG A 131 2.72 -12.87 -7.46
CA ARG A 131 1.57 -13.67 -7.00
C ARG A 131 1.81 -15.19 -6.98
N LYS A 132 2.78 -15.68 -7.77
CA LYS A 132 3.11 -17.11 -7.80
C LYS A 132 4.09 -17.50 -6.69
N LYS A 133 4.73 -16.55 -6.06
CA LYS A 133 5.76 -16.78 -5.04
C LYS A 133 5.30 -16.41 -3.64
N VAL A 134 4.46 -15.38 -3.50
CA VAL A 134 4.04 -14.85 -2.20
C VAL A 134 2.54 -14.97 -2.07
N ARG A 135 2.09 -15.73 -1.08
CA ARG A 135 0.67 -15.91 -0.76
C ARG A 135 0.07 -14.59 -0.28
N GLY A 136 -1.11 -14.24 -0.75
CA GLY A 136 -1.75 -12.95 -0.46
C GLY A 136 -1.41 -11.83 -1.44
N VAL A 137 -0.43 -12.02 -2.33
CA VAL A 137 -0.16 -11.10 -3.44
C VAL A 137 -1.10 -11.41 -4.61
N GLU A 138 -1.87 -10.41 -5.05
CA GLU A 138 -2.94 -10.59 -6.06
C GLU A 138 -2.42 -10.53 -7.50
N ALA A 139 -1.46 -9.66 -7.76
CA ALA A 139 -0.92 -9.42 -9.11
C ALA A 139 0.59 -9.24 -9.09
N ASN A 140 1.25 -9.62 -10.19
CA ASN A 140 2.62 -9.20 -10.45
C ASN A 140 2.59 -7.74 -10.89
N THR A 141 3.25 -6.87 -10.15
CA THR A 141 3.34 -5.45 -10.46
C THR A 141 4.80 -5.01 -10.48
N GLY A 142 5.06 -3.80 -10.94
CA GLY A 142 6.40 -3.26 -11.17
C GLY A 142 6.35 -2.27 -12.32
N PRO A 143 5.89 -2.68 -13.53
CA PRO A 143 5.55 -1.71 -14.57
C PRO A 143 4.41 -0.82 -14.09
N LEU A 144 4.67 0.49 -13.94
CA LEU A 144 3.66 1.46 -13.51
C LEU A 144 2.52 1.55 -14.54
N GLY A 145 1.33 1.88 -14.08
CA GLY A 145 0.14 1.98 -14.92
C GLY A 145 -0.55 0.64 -15.23
N HIS A 146 -0.05 -0.50 -14.73
CA HIS A 146 -0.62 -1.81 -15.05
C HIS A 146 -1.52 -2.38 -13.95
N GLY A 147 -1.33 -1.98 -12.69
CA GLY A 147 -2.15 -2.50 -11.59
C GLY A 147 -3.61 -2.08 -11.68
N LEU A 148 -3.91 -0.86 -12.11
CA LEU A 148 -5.29 -0.40 -12.27
C LEU A 148 -6.03 -1.14 -13.38
N PRO A 149 -5.49 -1.33 -14.60
CA PRO A 149 -6.12 -2.21 -15.61
C PRO A 149 -6.39 -3.64 -15.11
N ILE A 150 -5.47 -4.22 -14.34
CA ILE A 150 -5.66 -5.54 -13.73
C ILE A 150 -6.82 -5.49 -12.71
N ALA A 151 -6.90 -4.45 -11.89
CA ALA A 151 -7.99 -4.24 -10.93
C ALA A 151 -9.35 -4.10 -11.62
N VAL A 152 -9.42 -3.39 -12.76
CA VAL A 152 -10.63 -3.32 -13.60
C VAL A 152 -11.06 -4.72 -14.05
N GLY A 153 -10.12 -5.56 -14.47
CA GLY A 153 -10.41 -6.96 -14.83
C GLY A 153 -11.00 -7.76 -13.66
N HIS A 154 -10.44 -7.61 -12.45
CA HIS A 154 -10.98 -8.26 -11.24
C HIS A 154 -12.38 -7.76 -10.87
N ALA A 155 -12.61 -6.45 -10.92
CA ALA A 155 -13.91 -5.86 -10.62
C ALA A 155 -14.97 -6.25 -11.66
N LEU A 156 -14.59 -6.32 -12.95
CA LEU A 156 -15.47 -6.79 -14.03
C LEU A 156 -15.83 -8.27 -13.84
N SER A 157 -14.87 -9.12 -13.49
CA SER A 157 -15.13 -10.52 -13.13
C SER A 157 -16.10 -10.63 -11.96
N ALA A 158 -15.91 -9.82 -10.90
CA ALA A 158 -16.84 -9.81 -9.77
C ALA A 158 -18.27 -9.43 -10.20
N LYS A 159 -18.42 -8.45 -11.08
CA LYS A 159 -19.71 -8.03 -11.62
C LYS A 159 -20.38 -9.14 -12.45
N LEU A 160 -19.62 -9.82 -13.31
CA LEU A 160 -20.10 -10.94 -14.12
C LEU A 160 -20.50 -12.14 -13.27
N ASP A 161 -19.78 -12.43 -12.21
CA ASP A 161 -20.06 -13.50 -11.27
C ASP A 161 -21.21 -13.15 -10.29
N VAL A 162 -21.75 -11.92 -10.34
CA VAL A 162 -22.73 -11.39 -9.37
C VAL A 162 -22.19 -11.47 -7.92
N SER A 163 -20.88 -11.41 -7.76
CA SER A 163 -20.19 -11.47 -6.47
C SER A 163 -20.23 -10.12 -5.76
N ARG A 164 -20.09 -10.15 -4.42
CA ARG A 164 -20.02 -8.94 -3.58
C ARG A 164 -18.59 -8.54 -3.24
N ARG A 165 -17.58 -9.29 -3.69
CA ARG A 165 -16.18 -8.99 -3.42
C ARG A 165 -15.78 -7.62 -3.94
N GLN A 166 -15.05 -6.87 -3.12
CA GLN A 166 -14.50 -5.58 -3.48
C GLN A 166 -13.11 -5.75 -4.13
N THR A 167 -12.74 -4.81 -4.97
CA THR A 167 -11.39 -4.72 -5.54
C THR A 167 -10.80 -3.36 -5.20
N TYR A 168 -9.68 -3.38 -4.50
CA TYR A 168 -8.91 -2.18 -4.14
C TYR A 168 -7.60 -2.17 -4.89
N VAL A 169 -7.18 -1.00 -5.37
CA VAL A 169 -5.87 -0.82 -5.99
C VAL A 169 -5.21 0.44 -5.45
N LEU A 170 -3.96 0.30 -5.02
CA LEU A 170 -3.13 1.43 -4.57
C LEU A 170 -2.19 1.84 -5.70
N VAL A 171 -2.38 3.05 -6.21
CA VAL A 171 -1.55 3.69 -7.22
C VAL A 171 -0.76 4.85 -6.62
N GLY A 172 0.37 5.21 -7.21
CA GLY A 172 1.08 6.46 -6.91
C GLY A 172 0.55 7.61 -7.76
N ASP A 173 0.68 8.84 -7.26
CA ASP A 173 0.32 10.03 -8.04
C ASP A 173 1.19 10.18 -9.31
N GLY A 174 2.52 9.99 -9.19
CA GLY A 174 3.40 9.97 -10.37
C GLY A 174 3.08 8.82 -11.34
N GLU A 175 2.60 7.69 -10.84
CA GLU A 175 2.15 6.57 -11.66
C GLU A 175 0.93 6.91 -12.53
N LEU A 176 0.08 7.82 -12.09
CA LEU A 176 -1.08 8.27 -12.88
C LEU A 176 -0.71 9.02 -14.16
N GLN A 177 0.58 9.33 -14.39
CA GLN A 177 1.06 9.86 -15.66
C GLN A 177 1.05 8.80 -16.78
N GLU A 178 0.98 7.51 -16.42
CA GLU A 178 0.84 6.42 -17.39
C GLU A 178 -0.56 6.41 -18.04
N GLY A 179 -0.61 6.40 -19.37
CA GLY A 179 -1.87 6.50 -20.15
C GLY A 179 -2.84 5.35 -19.88
N SER A 180 -2.33 4.15 -19.61
CA SER A 180 -3.13 2.95 -19.31
C SER A 180 -4.03 3.11 -18.07
N ASN A 181 -3.66 3.97 -17.11
CA ASN A 181 -4.55 4.29 -15.98
C ASN A 181 -5.83 4.97 -16.46
N TRP A 182 -5.73 5.94 -17.38
CA TRP A 182 -6.87 6.68 -17.90
C TRP A 182 -7.74 5.81 -18.80
N GLU A 183 -7.15 4.93 -19.60
CA GLU A 183 -7.87 3.91 -20.37
C GLU A 183 -8.66 2.98 -19.44
N ALA A 184 -8.04 2.52 -18.35
CA ALA A 184 -8.69 1.69 -17.35
C ALA A 184 -9.84 2.43 -16.64
N MET A 185 -9.67 3.73 -16.34
CA MET A 185 -10.72 4.55 -15.74
C MET A 185 -11.92 4.70 -16.68
N MET A 186 -11.72 4.89 -17.99
CA MET A 186 -12.83 4.90 -18.97
C MET A 186 -13.60 3.58 -18.94
N ALA A 187 -12.88 2.45 -18.96
CA ALA A 187 -13.50 1.12 -18.91
C ALA A 187 -14.27 0.88 -17.60
N ALA A 188 -13.68 1.27 -16.45
CA ALA A 188 -14.32 1.13 -15.15
C ALA A 188 -15.65 1.87 -15.07
N SER A 189 -15.70 3.10 -15.55
CA SER A 189 -16.93 3.91 -15.59
C SER A 189 -17.95 3.38 -16.59
N GLN A 190 -17.51 3.01 -17.82
CA GLN A 190 -18.38 2.44 -18.84
C GLN A 190 -19.10 1.18 -18.34
N HIS A 191 -18.40 0.36 -17.56
CA HIS A 191 -18.96 -0.87 -17.00
C HIS A 191 -19.57 -0.69 -15.60
N GLU A 192 -19.69 0.54 -15.10
CA GLU A 192 -20.27 0.84 -13.78
C GLU A 192 -19.71 -0.07 -12.68
N LEU A 193 -18.37 -0.16 -12.58
CA LEU A 193 -17.67 -1.05 -11.64
C LEU A 193 -17.65 -0.43 -10.24
N ASP A 194 -18.80 -0.35 -9.58
CA ASP A 194 -18.92 0.26 -8.26
C ASP A 194 -18.21 -0.50 -7.13
N ARG A 195 -17.77 -1.74 -7.38
CA ARG A 195 -16.92 -2.51 -6.47
C ARG A 195 -15.42 -2.33 -6.70
N LEU A 196 -15.02 -1.35 -7.52
CA LEU A 196 -13.65 -0.92 -7.71
C LEU A 196 -13.38 0.34 -6.91
N THR A 197 -12.37 0.29 -6.06
CA THR A 197 -11.83 1.45 -5.34
C THR A 197 -10.38 1.67 -5.73
N VAL A 198 -10.10 2.80 -6.35
CA VAL A 198 -8.76 3.29 -6.65
C VAL A 198 -8.33 4.21 -5.51
N ILE A 199 -7.21 3.91 -4.89
CA ILE A 199 -6.60 4.72 -3.82
C ILE A 199 -5.32 5.32 -4.39
N VAL A 200 -5.19 6.63 -4.32
CA VAL A 200 -3.99 7.35 -4.77
C VAL A 200 -3.15 7.74 -3.55
N ASP A 201 -1.95 7.17 -3.44
CA ASP A 201 -0.91 7.68 -2.54
C ASP A 201 -0.39 9.00 -3.12
N ARG A 202 -1.05 10.11 -2.75
CA ARG A 202 -0.74 11.44 -3.27
C ARG A 202 0.32 12.12 -2.42
N ASN A 203 1.55 11.62 -2.52
CA ASN A 203 2.70 12.17 -1.79
C ASN A 203 3.43 13.31 -2.54
N ARG A 204 3.02 13.62 -3.78
CA ARG A 204 3.51 14.74 -4.62
C ARG A 204 4.96 14.64 -5.08
N LEU A 205 5.65 13.52 -4.82
CA LEU A 205 7.05 13.32 -5.18
C LEU A 205 7.22 12.05 -6.02
N GLN A 206 7.95 12.18 -7.14
CA GLN A 206 8.37 11.04 -7.95
C GLN A 206 9.87 11.11 -8.25
N GLN A 207 10.57 9.96 -8.20
CA GLN A 207 12.00 9.92 -8.45
C GLN A 207 12.73 11.04 -7.67
N GLY A 208 13.35 11.98 -8.36
CA GLY A 208 14.13 13.09 -7.79
C GLY A 208 13.44 14.46 -7.83
N ALA A 209 12.15 14.55 -8.17
CA ALA A 209 11.44 15.81 -8.34
C ALA A 209 9.98 15.73 -7.84
N THR A 210 9.30 16.86 -7.84
CA THR A 210 7.84 16.89 -7.61
C THR A 210 7.09 16.37 -8.83
N VAL A 211 5.91 15.81 -8.62
CA VAL A 211 4.99 15.43 -9.70
C VAL A 211 4.66 16.64 -10.57
N ARG A 212 4.46 17.81 -9.94
CA ARG A 212 4.16 19.07 -10.64
C ARG A 212 5.28 19.50 -11.58
N GLU A 213 6.54 19.42 -11.16
CA GLU A 213 7.68 19.80 -11.99
C GLU A 213 7.93 18.80 -13.11
N THR A 214 7.56 17.52 -12.93
CA THR A 214 7.78 16.47 -13.90
C THR A 214 6.69 16.46 -14.98
N ASN A 215 5.42 16.28 -14.55
CA ASN A 215 4.24 16.32 -15.41
C ASN A 215 2.99 16.50 -14.54
N ASP A 216 2.48 17.72 -14.44
CA ASP A 216 1.40 18.08 -13.53
C ASP A 216 0.08 17.38 -13.88
N LEU A 217 -0.52 16.76 -12.90
CA LEU A 217 -1.80 16.04 -13.02
C LEU A 217 -2.99 16.81 -12.43
N GLU A 218 -2.75 18.00 -11.88
CA GLU A 218 -3.84 18.76 -11.26
C GLU A 218 -4.79 19.40 -12.30
N PRO A 219 -6.04 19.59 -11.98
CA PRO A 219 -6.76 19.15 -10.77
C PRO A 219 -7.17 17.68 -10.89
N LEU A 220 -6.64 16.82 -10.01
CA LEU A 220 -6.82 15.37 -10.10
C LEU A 220 -8.26 14.93 -9.77
N ASP A 221 -8.88 15.56 -8.76
CA ASP A 221 -10.28 15.33 -8.36
C ASP A 221 -11.27 15.58 -9.51
N GLN A 222 -11.08 16.69 -10.23
CA GLN A 222 -11.93 17.06 -11.36
C GLN A 222 -11.75 16.09 -12.54
N LYS A 223 -10.52 15.68 -12.80
CA LYS A 223 -10.21 14.69 -13.83
C LYS A 223 -10.89 13.35 -13.51
N ALA A 224 -10.73 12.82 -12.30
CA ALA A 224 -11.37 11.58 -11.89
C ALA A 224 -12.91 11.69 -11.94
N THR A 225 -13.47 12.82 -11.53
CA THR A 225 -14.92 13.10 -11.64
C THR A 225 -15.38 13.11 -13.10
N ALA A 226 -14.62 13.75 -14.00
CA ALA A 226 -14.92 13.78 -15.43
C ALA A 226 -14.85 12.39 -16.08
N PHE A 227 -13.98 11.51 -15.57
CA PHE A 227 -13.94 10.09 -15.95
C PHE A 227 -15.05 9.24 -15.32
N GLY A 228 -15.98 9.86 -14.57
CA GLY A 228 -17.20 9.20 -14.06
C GLY A 228 -17.07 8.57 -12.67
N PHE A 229 -15.96 8.75 -11.97
CA PHE A 229 -15.75 8.23 -10.62
C PHE A 229 -16.50 9.03 -9.56
N ALA A 230 -16.86 8.38 -8.45
CA ALA A 230 -17.18 9.05 -7.20
C ALA A 230 -15.86 9.33 -6.45
N VAL A 231 -15.56 10.59 -6.17
CA VAL A 231 -14.29 11.03 -5.61
C VAL A 231 -14.44 11.37 -4.14
N ALA A 232 -13.45 10.96 -3.33
CA ALA A 232 -13.24 11.42 -1.95
C ALA A 232 -11.77 11.81 -1.76
N GLU A 233 -11.55 12.80 -0.89
CA GLU A 233 -10.20 13.21 -0.45
C GLU A 233 -10.08 13.02 1.05
N VAL A 234 -8.95 12.50 1.51
CA VAL A 234 -8.69 12.22 2.92
C VAL A 234 -7.25 12.58 3.29
N ASN A 235 -7.01 12.87 4.54
CA ASN A 235 -5.66 12.83 5.08
C ASN A 235 -5.19 11.37 5.13
N GLY A 236 -4.22 11.01 4.28
CA GLY A 236 -3.70 9.64 4.15
C GLY A 236 -2.90 9.15 5.36
N HIS A 237 -2.73 9.99 6.39
CA HIS A 237 -2.11 9.67 7.68
C HIS A 237 -3.09 9.73 8.85
N ASP A 238 -4.38 10.05 8.61
CA ASP A 238 -5.44 9.96 9.60
C ASP A 238 -6.16 8.61 9.47
N HIS A 239 -5.91 7.71 10.43
CA HIS A 239 -6.48 6.37 10.43
C HIS A 239 -8.01 6.36 10.55
N GLY A 240 -8.58 7.39 11.21
CA GLY A 240 -10.02 7.55 11.31
C GLY A 240 -10.66 7.94 9.98
N GLU A 241 -10.09 8.93 9.27
CA GLU A 241 -10.56 9.33 7.94
C GLU A 241 -10.42 8.19 6.92
N LEU A 242 -9.26 7.49 6.93
CA LEU A 242 -9.04 6.33 6.07
C LEU A 242 -10.05 5.21 6.35
N LEU A 243 -10.28 4.88 7.62
CA LEU A 243 -11.24 3.85 8.01
C LEU A 243 -12.66 4.22 7.56
N ASP A 244 -13.10 5.45 7.81
CA ASP A 244 -14.45 5.90 7.49
C ASP A 244 -14.70 5.87 5.96
N VAL A 245 -13.78 6.38 5.15
CA VAL A 245 -13.96 6.41 3.69
C VAL A 245 -13.87 5.00 3.08
N LEU A 246 -12.87 4.20 3.47
CA LEU A 246 -12.64 2.89 2.87
C LEU A 246 -13.67 1.85 3.31
N SER A 247 -14.30 2.02 4.48
CA SER A 247 -15.42 1.18 4.94
C SER A 247 -16.77 1.57 4.31
N SER A 248 -16.87 2.77 3.72
CA SER A 248 -18.11 3.28 3.12
C SER A 248 -18.24 3.04 1.61
N VAL A 249 -17.27 2.34 1.00
CA VAL A 249 -17.31 2.08 -0.46
C VAL A 249 -18.34 1.01 -0.82
N PRO A 250 -19.04 1.17 -1.97
CA PRO A 250 -18.96 2.27 -2.92
C PRO A 250 -19.55 3.56 -2.37
N ILE A 251 -18.83 4.68 -2.50
CA ILE A 251 -19.33 6.00 -2.07
C ILE A 251 -20.65 6.36 -2.81
N ARG A 252 -20.77 5.90 -4.05
CA ARG A 252 -21.95 6.09 -4.87
C ARG A 252 -22.26 4.82 -5.66
N PRO A 253 -23.44 4.19 -5.46
CA PRO A 253 -23.85 3.03 -6.24
C PRO A 253 -23.77 3.29 -7.76
N GLY A 254 -23.31 2.29 -8.51
CA GLY A 254 -23.13 2.36 -9.96
C GLY A 254 -21.91 3.16 -10.43
N LYS A 255 -21.07 3.67 -9.50
CA LYS A 255 -19.84 4.38 -9.85
C LYS A 255 -18.63 3.79 -9.14
N PRO A 256 -17.51 3.57 -9.84
CA PRO A 256 -16.24 3.26 -9.17
C PRO A 256 -15.82 4.41 -8.25
N THR A 257 -15.10 4.06 -7.19
CA THR A 257 -14.64 5.02 -6.17
C THR A 257 -13.18 5.41 -6.44
N PHE A 258 -12.87 6.70 -6.28
CA PHE A 258 -11.51 7.24 -6.39
C PHE A 258 -11.18 8.01 -5.11
N VAL A 259 -10.27 7.48 -4.30
CA VAL A 259 -9.84 8.08 -3.03
C VAL A 259 -8.48 8.73 -3.22
N ILE A 260 -8.40 10.03 -3.05
CA ILE A 260 -7.13 10.79 -3.03
C ILE A 260 -6.67 10.85 -1.58
N ALA A 261 -5.71 10.01 -1.22
CA ALA A 261 -5.10 10.01 0.09
C ALA A 261 -3.89 10.98 0.07
N HIS A 262 -4.03 12.13 0.71
CA HIS A 262 -2.97 13.11 0.85
C HIS A 262 -1.94 12.60 1.85
N THR A 263 -0.79 12.20 1.36
CA THR A 263 0.30 11.63 2.13
C THR A 263 1.57 12.47 2.03
N HIS A 264 2.56 12.11 2.83
CA HIS A 264 3.91 12.65 2.75
C HIS A 264 4.90 11.51 2.55
N LYS A 265 5.70 11.59 1.48
CA LYS A 265 6.76 10.61 1.25
C LYS A 265 7.71 10.57 2.45
N GLY A 266 7.98 9.39 3.00
CA GLY A 266 8.85 9.22 4.16
C GLY A 266 8.22 9.48 5.53
N HIS A 267 6.89 9.73 5.60
CA HIS A 267 6.17 9.95 6.86
C HIS A 267 6.25 8.73 7.81
N PRO A 268 6.41 8.94 9.13
CA PRO A 268 6.51 10.21 9.87
C PRO A 268 7.95 10.65 10.16
N ILE A 269 8.95 10.00 9.57
CA ILE A 269 10.36 10.22 9.90
C ILE A 269 10.80 11.62 9.49
N SER A 270 11.24 12.43 10.46
CA SER A 270 11.48 13.87 10.30
C SER A 270 12.44 14.21 9.15
N PHE A 271 13.56 13.50 9.03
CA PHE A 271 14.58 13.72 8.01
C PHE A 271 14.28 13.06 6.65
N MET A 272 13.27 12.18 6.58
CA MET A 272 12.80 11.52 5.36
C MET A 272 11.58 12.21 4.77
N SER A 273 10.74 12.82 5.61
CA SER A 273 9.42 13.35 5.23
C SER A 273 9.54 14.45 4.19
N ASN A 274 8.75 14.36 3.11
CA ASN A 274 8.73 15.31 1.98
C ASN A 274 10.09 15.51 1.29
N ASN A 275 10.98 14.53 1.34
CA ASN A 275 12.30 14.59 0.76
C ASN A 275 12.46 13.59 -0.38
N ALA A 276 12.55 14.09 -1.63
CA ALA A 276 12.69 13.26 -2.84
C ALA A 276 13.94 12.37 -2.81
N ALA A 277 15.01 12.76 -2.11
CA ALA A 277 16.23 11.96 -1.99
C ALA A 277 15.98 10.58 -1.36
N TRP A 278 14.89 10.42 -0.61
CA TRP A 278 14.50 9.16 0.01
C TRP A 278 13.64 8.26 -0.91
N HIS A 279 13.53 8.58 -2.19
CA HIS A 279 12.81 7.70 -3.12
C HIS A 279 13.45 6.30 -3.20
N HIS A 280 14.78 6.23 -3.34
CA HIS A 280 15.55 5.00 -3.50
C HIS A 280 16.83 5.00 -2.65
N ARG A 281 16.76 5.56 -1.46
CA ARG A 281 17.89 5.63 -0.53
C ARG A 281 17.70 4.61 0.60
N VAL A 282 18.80 3.97 1.00
CA VAL A 282 18.84 3.09 2.17
C VAL A 282 19.33 3.88 3.36
N PRO A 283 18.68 3.82 4.53
CA PRO A 283 19.17 4.49 5.74
C PRO A 283 20.48 3.86 6.22
N SER A 284 21.43 4.67 6.67
CA SER A 284 22.60 4.21 7.41
C SER A 284 22.18 3.61 8.76
N SER A 285 23.10 2.94 9.47
CA SER A 285 22.80 2.40 10.81
C SER A 285 22.41 3.51 11.80
N GLU A 286 23.03 4.68 11.74
CA GLU A 286 22.69 5.83 12.58
C GLU A 286 21.31 6.40 12.22
N GLU A 287 21.03 6.56 10.91
CA GLU A 287 19.73 7.00 10.42
C GLU A 287 18.62 6.01 10.78
N LEU A 288 18.89 4.70 10.70
CA LEU A 288 17.95 3.68 11.14
C LEU A 288 17.60 3.83 12.63
N GLN A 289 18.63 3.91 13.49
CA GLN A 289 18.41 4.07 14.95
C GLN A 289 17.63 5.36 15.26
N HIS A 290 17.92 6.44 14.58
CA HIS A 290 17.18 7.69 14.72
C HIS A 290 15.70 7.52 14.30
N ALA A 291 15.45 6.93 13.12
CA ALA A 291 14.10 6.67 12.64
C ALA A 291 13.30 5.77 13.60
N LEU A 292 13.92 4.72 14.13
CA LEU A 292 13.28 3.83 15.11
C LEU A 292 12.93 4.58 16.40
N SER A 293 13.82 5.46 16.88
CA SER A 293 13.55 6.27 18.08
C SER A 293 12.38 7.25 17.90
N GLU A 294 12.21 7.81 16.70
CA GLU A 294 11.04 8.66 16.39
C GLU A 294 9.73 7.86 16.40
N LEU A 295 9.75 6.63 15.86
CA LEU A 295 8.57 5.75 15.86
C LEU A 295 8.21 5.19 17.25
N ASP A 296 9.19 5.07 18.14
CA ASP A 296 8.94 4.62 19.53
C ASP A 296 8.42 5.77 20.42
N ALA A 297 8.62 7.02 20.01
CA ALA A 297 8.17 8.21 20.74
C ALA A 297 6.79 8.72 20.27
N ALA A 298 6.27 8.22 19.14
CA ALA A 298 4.99 8.61 18.55
C ALA A 298 3.84 7.75 19.06
#